data_9c05546f2189b112d8baf0b06e20557d
#
_entry.id   9c05546f2189b112d8baf0b06e20557d
#
_cell.length_a   1.000
_cell.length_b   1.000
_cell.length_c   1.000
_cell.angle_alpha   90.00
_cell.angle_beta   90.00
_cell.angle_gamma   90.00
#
_symmetry.space_group_name_H-M   'P 1'
#
loop_
_entity.id
_entity.type
_entity.pdbx_description
1 polymer ?
#
loop_
_entity_poly.entity_id
_entity_poly.type
_entity_poly.pdbx_seq_one_letter_code
_entity_poly.pdbx_strand_id
1 'polypeptide(L)'
;TLAALCSAQAAFADINGGGATLPQKLYLTPDVLPAGFAPYIGVGSGKGKIAFLENKYIQFGTDTSKNVHWAGSDSKLTSTELATYATDKEPGWGKLIQVPSVGTAVAIPFNKSGTAAVDLSVNELCGVFSGRLTDWSQVTGSGRTGAITLVYRSESSGTTELFTRFLNAKCSE
;
A
#
# COMPACT_ATOMS: atom_id res chain seq x y z
N THR A 1 -57.12 15.98 8.09
CA THR A 1 -56.24 15.34 7.11
C THR A 1 -54.79 15.64 7.47
N LEU A 2 -54.12 14.69 8.13
CA LEU A 2 -52.65 14.76 8.37
C LEU A 2 -51.94 14.40 7.05
N ALA A 3 -51.28 15.38 6.45
CA ALA A 3 -50.34 15.10 5.37
C ALA A 3 -49.02 14.60 5.99
N ALA A 4 -48.73 13.28 5.86
CA ALA A 4 -47.45 12.72 6.19
C ALA A 4 -46.44 13.19 5.14
N LEU A 5 -45.56 14.11 5.50
CA LEU A 5 -44.36 14.41 4.71
C LEU A 5 -43.41 13.18 4.82
N CYS A 6 -43.43 12.29 3.85
CA CYS A 6 -42.38 11.35 3.64
C CYS A 6 -41.16 12.14 3.15
N SER A 7 -40.24 12.46 4.06
CA SER A 7 -38.87 12.87 3.66
C SER A 7 -38.21 11.66 3.02
N ALA A 8 -38.14 11.63 1.69
CA ALA A 8 -37.29 10.70 0.97
C ALA A 8 -35.82 11.05 1.32
N GLN A 9 -35.26 10.35 2.28
CA GLN A 9 -33.81 10.37 2.45
C GLN A 9 -33.20 9.71 1.19
N ALA A 10 -32.56 10.52 0.37
CA ALA A 10 -31.76 9.99 -0.70
C ALA A 10 -30.65 9.12 -0.04
N ALA A 11 -30.77 7.81 -0.18
CA ALA A 11 -29.72 6.91 0.20
C ALA A 11 -28.57 7.15 -0.79
N PHE A 12 -27.59 7.95 -0.40
CA PHE A 12 -26.35 8.05 -1.15
C PHE A 12 -25.68 6.68 -1.07
N ALA A 13 -25.37 6.11 -2.21
CA ALA A 13 -24.57 4.89 -2.27
C ALA A 13 -23.19 5.18 -1.65
N ASP A 14 -22.74 4.29 -0.77
CA ASP A 14 -21.43 4.44 -0.13
C ASP A 14 -20.31 4.57 -1.14
N ILE A 15 -19.40 5.52 -0.93
CA ILE A 15 -18.16 5.67 -1.70
C ILE A 15 -17.15 4.64 -1.18
N ASN A 16 -17.08 3.51 -1.83
CA ASN A 16 -16.25 2.37 -1.40
C ASN A 16 -14.80 2.54 -1.83
N GLY A 17 -13.87 2.28 -0.89
CA GLY A 17 -12.45 2.31 -1.14
C GLY A 17 -11.65 1.48 -0.16
N GLY A 18 -10.41 1.17 -0.55
CA GLY A 18 -9.49 0.35 0.23
C GLY A 18 -8.13 0.23 -0.46
N GLY A 19 -7.27 -0.64 0.02
CA GLY A 19 -5.97 -0.89 -0.59
C GLY A 19 -4.81 -0.87 0.40
N ALA A 20 -3.81 -0.03 0.20
CA ALA A 20 -2.63 0.05 1.06
C ALA A 20 -3.00 0.08 2.55
N THR A 21 -2.31 -0.71 3.37
CA THR A 21 -2.59 -0.77 4.81
C THR A 21 -1.93 0.38 5.59
N LEU A 22 -0.95 1.04 5.01
CA LEU A 22 -0.22 2.13 5.65
C LEU A 22 -1.14 3.28 6.08
N PRO A 23 -2.01 3.84 5.22
CA PRO A 23 -2.90 4.94 5.59
C PRO A 23 -4.18 4.48 6.31
N GLN A 24 -4.38 3.18 6.55
CA GLN A 24 -5.63 2.64 7.08
C GLN A 24 -6.04 3.28 8.40
N LYS A 25 -5.11 3.43 9.35
CA LYS A 25 -5.43 4.05 10.64
C LYS A 25 -5.89 5.50 10.49
N LEU A 26 -5.28 6.24 9.56
CA LEU A 26 -5.69 7.61 9.26
C LEU A 26 -7.12 7.65 8.73
N TYR A 27 -7.42 6.87 7.70
CA TYR A 27 -8.75 6.87 7.07
C TYR A 27 -9.87 6.28 7.93
N LEU A 28 -9.54 5.47 8.94
CA LEU A 28 -10.49 4.97 9.95
C LEU A 28 -10.65 5.91 11.15
N THR A 29 -9.86 6.99 11.22
CA THR A 29 -10.06 8.01 12.25
C THR A 29 -11.35 8.77 11.96
N PRO A 30 -12.23 9.00 12.96
CA PRO A 30 -13.44 9.78 12.77
C PRO A 30 -13.17 11.12 12.08
N ASP A 31 -14.06 11.54 11.21
CA ASP A 31 -14.05 12.82 10.48
C ASP A 31 -12.89 13.02 9.48
N VAL A 32 -12.06 12.02 9.25
CA VAL A 32 -11.01 12.08 8.20
C VAL A 32 -11.62 11.86 6.82
N LEU A 33 -12.47 10.87 6.66
CA LEU A 33 -13.23 10.70 5.43
C LEU A 33 -14.60 11.42 5.57
N PRO A 34 -15.04 12.16 4.55
CA PRO A 34 -16.33 12.84 4.56
C PRO A 34 -17.50 11.86 4.70
N ALA A 35 -18.66 12.39 5.10
CA ALA A 35 -19.90 11.61 5.09
C ALA A 35 -20.19 11.04 3.70
N GLY A 36 -20.68 9.81 3.65
CA GLY A 36 -20.93 9.07 2.40
C GLY A 36 -19.77 8.16 1.97
N PHE A 37 -18.60 8.25 2.61
CA PHE A 37 -17.56 7.26 2.42
C PHE A 37 -17.80 6.04 3.31
N ALA A 38 -17.70 4.84 2.72
CA ALA A 38 -17.62 3.61 3.48
C ALA A 38 -16.29 3.52 4.25
N PRO A 39 -16.23 2.78 5.36
CA PRO A 39 -14.97 2.55 6.06
C PRO A 39 -13.88 1.99 5.14
N TYR A 40 -12.67 2.53 5.24
CA TYR A 40 -11.53 2.10 4.45
C TYR A 40 -11.12 0.65 4.76
N ILE A 41 -10.85 -0.15 3.74
CA ILE A 41 -10.47 -1.56 3.88
C ILE A 41 -9.02 -1.77 3.47
N GLY A 42 -8.15 -2.03 4.44
CA GLY A 42 -6.72 -2.27 4.21
C GLY A 42 -6.46 -3.72 3.79
N VAL A 43 -6.09 -3.92 2.54
CA VAL A 43 -5.79 -5.24 1.94
C VAL A 43 -4.44 -5.30 1.24
N GLY A 44 -3.68 -4.21 1.29
CA GLY A 44 -2.42 -4.02 0.58
C GLY A 44 -2.59 -3.38 -0.80
N SER A 45 -1.52 -2.71 -1.26
CA SER A 45 -1.55 -1.92 -2.51
C SER A 45 -1.89 -2.76 -3.74
N GLY A 46 -1.40 -3.99 -3.83
CA GLY A 46 -1.67 -4.85 -4.98
C GLY A 46 -3.16 -5.16 -5.16
N LYS A 47 -3.83 -5.62 -4.10
CA LYS A 47 -5.28 -5.86 -4.12
C LYS A 47 -6.06 -4.56 -4.33
N GLY A 48 -5.60 -3.45 -3.73
CA GLY A 48 -6.21 -2.13 -3.93
C GLY A 48 -6.20 -1.70 -5.39
N LYS A 49 -5.06 -1.83 -6.07
CA LYS A 49 -4.94 -1.53 -7.51
C LYS A 49 -5.85 -2.41 -8.36
N ILE A 50 -5.87 -3.72 -8.13
CA ILE A 50 -6.76 -4.64 -8.85
C ILE A 50 -8.23 -4.28 -8.61
N ALA A 51 -8.61 -4.03 -7.34
CA ALA A 51 -9.97 -3.65 -6.99
C ALA A 51 -10.44 -2.43 -7.78
N PHE A 52 -9.62 -1.39 -7.84
CA PHE A 52 -9.96 -0.14 -8.51
C PHE A 52 -9.92 -0.27 -10.04
N LEU A 53 -8.82 -0.77 -10.60
CA LEU A 53 -8.62 -0.83 -12.06
C LEU A 53 -9.61 -1.76 -12.76
N GLU A 54 -10.10 -2.79 -12.06
CA GLU A 54 -11.01 -3.78 -12.63
C GLU A 54 -12.44 -3.67 -12.07
N ASN A 55 -12.70 -2.74 -11.15
CA ASN A 55 -13.95 -2.63 -10.38
C ASN A 55 -14.32 -3.94 -9.68
N LYS A 56 -13.35 -4.55 -9.01
CA LYS A 56 -13.54 -5.84 -8.32
C LYS A 56 -13.58 -5.66 -6.81
N TYR A 57 -14.74 -5.32 -6.25
CA TYR A 57 -14.91 -5.16 -4.80
C TYR A 57 -14.57 -6.43 -4.01
N ILE A 58 -14.63 -7.60 -4.61
CA ILE A 58 -14.22 -8.88 -4.01
C ILE A 58 -12.78 -8.86 -3.44
N GLN A 59 -11.93 -7.96 -3.92
CA GLN A 59 -10.58 -7.77 -3.35
C GLN A 59 -10.60 -7.17 -1.95
N PHE A 60 -11.69 -6.50 -1.57
CA PHE A 60 -11.90 -5.88 -0.26
C PHE A 60 -12.69 -6.77 0.70
N GLY A 61 -13.49 -7.71 0.20
CA GLY A 61 -14.35 -8.58 1.00
C GLY A 61 -15.04 -9.64 0.16
N THR A 62 -16.20 -10.11 0.62
CA THR A 62 -16.95 -11.19 -0.04
C THR A 62 -18.08 -10.69 -0.95
N ASP A 63 -18.45 -9.42 -0.84
CA ASP A 63 -19.53 -8.81 -1.62
C ASP A 63 -19.05 -8.51 -3.04
N THR A 64 -19.78 -8.97 -4.04
CA THR A 64 -19.49 -8.74 -5.47
C THR A 64 -20.40 -7.71 -6.11
N SER A 65 -21.39 -7.19 -5.38
CA SER A 65 -22.40 -6.27 -5.91
C SER A 65 -21.97 -4.79 -5.82
N LYS A 66 -20.94 -4.49 -5.05
CA LYS A 66 -20.47 -3.12 -4.82
C LYS A 66 -19.45 -2.68 -5.87
N ASN A 67 -19.48 -1.39 -6.18
CA ASN A 67 -18.44 -0.76 -7.00
C ASN A 67 -17.28 -0.25 -6.14
N VAL A 68 -16.09 -0.16 -6.74
CA VAL A 68 -14.90 0.45 -6.17
C VAL A 68 -14.73 1.84 -6.74
N HIS A 69 -14.74 2.86 -5.88
CA HIS A 69 -14.68 4.26 -6.30
C HIS A 69 -13.28 4.85 -6.18
N TRP A 70 -12.47 4.33 -5.26
CA TRP A 70 -11.10 4.77 -5.06
C TRP A 70 -10.24 3.67 -4.41
N ALA A 71 -8.92 3.82 -4.53
CA ALA A 71 -7.98 2.91 -3.85
C ALA A 71 -6.76 3.63 -3.33
N GLY A 72 -6.26 3.19 -2.17
CA GLY A 72 -4.96 3.58 -1.64
C GLY A 72 -3.86 2.67 -2.17
N SER A 73 -2.72 3.26 -2.56
CA SER A 73 -1.53 2.52 -2.96
C SER A 73 -0.27 3.26 -2.51
N ASP A 74 0.72 2.53 -2.00
CA ASP A 74 2.03 3.09 -1.65
C ASP A 74 2.88 3.30 -2.92
N SER A 75 2.54 2.64 -4.03
CA SER A 75 3.25 2.77 -5.31
C SER A 75 2.39 3.42 -6.38
N LYS A 76 3.06 4.10 -7.31
CA LYS A 76 2.41 4.64 -8.51
C LYS A 76 1.87 3.51 -9.39
N LEU A 77 0.87 3.84 -10.20
CA LEU A 77 0.47 2.99 -11.32
C LEU A 77 1.61 2.93 -12.35
N THR A 78 1.80 1.75 -12.91
CA THR A 78 2.75 1.52 -14.00
C THR A 78 2.20 2.09 -15.31
N SER A 79 3.08 2.33 -16.29
CA SER A 79 2.65 2.75 -17.64
C SER A 79 1.70 1.73 -18.28
N THR A 80 1.90 0.44 -18.02
CA THR A 80 1.01 -0.62 -18.51
C THR A 80 -0.38 -0.53 -17.87
N GLU A 81 -0.44 -0.40 -16.54
CA GLU A 81 -1.72 -0.22 -15.81
C GLU A 81 -2.49 1.01 -16.31
N LEU A 82 -1.78 2.12 -16.53
CA LEU A 82 -2.37 3.36 -17.06
C LEU A 82 -2.89 3.19 -18.48
N ALA A 83 -2.12 2.55 -19.36
CA ALA A 83 -2.52 2.31 -20.76
C ALA A 83 -3.74 1.37 -20.83
N THR A 84 -3.75 0.30 -20.04
CA THR A 84 -4.89 -0.62 -19.96
C THR A 84 -6.14 0.09 -19.46
N TYR A 85 -6.02 0.89 -18.40
CA TYR A 85 -7.16 1.67 -17.91
C TYR A 85 -7.69 2.65 -18.96
N ALA A 86 -6.80 3.38 -19.64
CA ALA A 86 -7.19 4.34 -20.67
C ALA A 86 -7.95 3.68 -21.84
N THR A 87 -7.56 2.47 -22.20
CA THR A 87 -8.23 1.72 -23.29
C THR A 87 -9.55 1.10 -22.83
N ASP A 88 -9.55 0.44 -21.68
CA ASP A 88 -10.64 -0.46 -21.29
C ASP A 88 -11.69 0.19 -20.40
N LYS A 89 -11.32 1.21 -19.65
CA LYS A 89 -12.16 1.78 -18.57
C LYS A 89 -12.47 3.27 -18.75
N GLU A 90 -11.50 4.07 -19.16
CA GLU A 90 -11.68 5.53 -19.29
C GLU A 90 -12.89 5.93 -20.15
N PRO A 91 -13.24 5.25 -21.27
CA PRO A 91 -14.41 5.61 -22.05
C PRO A 91 -15.74 5.53 -21.27
N GLY A 92 -15.83 4.62 -20.32
CA GLY A 92 -17.04 4.44 -19.50
C GLY A 92 -16.97 5.04 -18.09
N TRP A 93 -15.76 5.21 -17.55
CA TRP A 93 -15.57 5.58 -16.13
C TRP A 93 -14.88 6.94 -15.96
N GLY A 94 -14.41 7.53 -17.04
CA GLY A 94 -13.70 8.81 -17.00
C GLY A 94 -12.21 8.65 -16.66
N LYS A 95 -11.52 9.79 -16.67
CA LYS A 95 -10.06 9.85 -16.45
C LYS A 95 -9.67 9.39 -15.07
N LEU A 96 -8.62 8.55 -15.00
CA LEU A 96 -7.99 8.19 -13.75
C LEU A 96 -7.21 9.37 -13.19
N ILE A 97 -7.38 9.62 -11.89
CA ILE A 97 -6.61 10.65 -11.16
C ILE A 97 -5.86 9.94 -10.03
N GLN A 98 -4.56 10.16 -9.94
CA GLN A 98 -3.73 9.70 -8.83
C GLN A 98 -3.10 10.90 -8.13
N VAL A 99 -3.35 11.01 -6.83
CA VAL A 99 -2.85 12.13 -6.00
C VAL A 99 -2.07 11.60 -4.81
N PRO A 100 -0.98 12.28 -4.38
CA PRO A 100 -0.33 11.95 -3.11
C PRO A 100 -1.26 12.34 -1.95
N SER A 101 -1.41 11.44 -0.99
CA SER A 101 -2.26 11.63 0.20
C SER A 101 -1.43 11.80 1.46
N VAL A 102 -0.53 10.86 1.74
CA VAL A 102 0.33 10.87 2.92
C VAL A 102 1.75 10.48 2.56
N GLY A 103 2.72 10.99 3.31
CA GLY A 103 4.11 10.58 3.23
C GLY A 103 4.57 9.94 4.54
N THR A 104 5.42 8.93 4.44
CA THR A 104 6.03 8.27 5.60
C THR A 104 7.42 7.75 5.27
N ALA A 105 8.21 7.51 6.31
CA ALA A 105 9.48 6.81 6.18
C ALA A 105 9.30 5.29 6.27
N VAL A 106 10.16 4.55 5.59
CA VAL A 106 10.24 3.09 5.70
C VAL A 106 11.34 2.74 6.69
N ALA A 107 10.97 2.06 7.79
CA ALA A 107 11.92 1.50 8.73
C ALA A 107 12.20 0.03 8.41
N ILE A 108 13.42 -0.39 8.63
CA ILE A 108 13.84 -1.79 8.48
C ILE A 108 14.05 -2.38 9.88
N PRO A 109 13.04 -3.01 10.47
CA PRO A 109 13.17 -3.60 11.80
C PRO A 109 14.06 -4.84 11.73
N PHE A 110 14.78 -5.09 12.81
CA PHE A 110 15.55 -6.32 12.98
C PHE A 110 15.34 -6.88 14.39
N ASN A 111 15.49 -8.19 14.52
CA ASN A 111 15.44 -8.91 15.79
C ASN A 111 16.75 -9.65 16.02
N LYS A 112 17.67 -9.01 16.69
CA LYS A 112 18.96 -9.60 17.09
C LYS A 112 19.45 -8.96 18.38
N SER A 113 19.75 -9.75 19.39
CA SER A 113 20.26 -9.28 20.69
C SER A 113 21.54 -8.47 20.51
N GLY A 114 21.73 -7.49 21.40
CA GLY A 114 22.86 -6.58 21.41
C GLY A 114 22.42 -5.15 21.66
N THR A 115 23.28 -4.33 22.25
CA THR A 115 22.97 -2.95 22.65
C THR A 115 23.44 -1.89 21.65
N ALA A 116 24.40 -2.23 20.78
CA ALA A 116 24.89 -1.29 19.77
C ALA A 116 23.78 -0.90 18.77
N ALA A 117 23.70 0.37 18.44
CA ALA A 117 22.87 0.83 17.33
C ALA A 117 23.37 0.21 16.02
N VAL A 118 22.45 -0.07 15.11
CA VAL A 118 22.77 -0.55 13.75
C VAL A 118 22.51 0.58 12.79
N ASP A 119 23.59 1.10 12.20
CA ASP A 119 23.53 2.13 11.16
C ASP A 119 24.19 1.56 9.90
N LEU A 120 23.36 1.17 8.93
CA LEU A 120 23.83 0.56 7.69
C LEU A 120 24.16 1.64 6.67
N SER A 121 25.37 1.60 6.14
CA SER A 121 25.66 2.28 4.88
C SER A 121 24.80 1.69 3.76
N VAL A 122 24.63 2.44 2.67
CA VAL A 122 23.90 1.94 1.48
C VAL A 122 24.54 0.65 0.95
N ASN A 123 25.87 0.56 0.95
CA ASN A 123 26.58 -0.65 0.49
C ASN A 123 26.31 -1.86 1.39
N GLU A 124 26.26 -1.68 2.70
CA GLU A 124 25.89 -2.76 3.64
C GLU A 124 24.42 -3.16 3.49
N LEU A 125 23.53 -2.19 3.34
CA LEU A 125 22.13 -2.46 3.04
C LEU A 125 21.99 -3.30 1.78
N CYS A 126 22.66 -2.90 0.70
CA CYS A 126 22.72 -3.67 -0.54
C CYS A 126 23.32 -5.07 -0.30
N GLY A 127 24.39 -5.16 0.49
CA GLY A 127 25.02 -6.43 0.83
C GLY A 127 24.11 -7.40 1.56
N VAL A 128 23.34 -6.89 2.52
CA VAL A 128 22.37 -7.70 3.28
C VAL A 128 21.23 -8.17 2.35
N PHE A 129 20.61 -7.27 1.61
CA PHE A 129 19.45 -7.62 0.79
C PHE A 129 19.78 -8.39 -0.51
N SER A 130 21.03 -8.36 -0.97
CA SER A 130 21.51 -9.22 -2.07
C SER A 130 21.99 -10.59 -1.59
N GLY A 131 22.14 -10.81 -0.28
CA GLY A 131 22.72 -12.03 0.27
C GLY A 131 24.25 -12.07 0.23
N ARG A 132 24.92 -10.95 -0.11
CA ARG A 132 26.38 -10.83 -0.04
C ARG A 132 26.89 -10.77 1.41
N LEU A 133 26.15 -10.15 2.31
CA LEU A 133 26.38 -10.16 3.75
C LEU A 133 25.36 -11.10 4.40
N THR A 134 25.83 -12.22 4.91
CA THR A 134 24.99 -13.30 5.45
C THR A 134 25.13 -13.50 6.95
N ASP A 135 26.08 -12.81 7.57
CA ASP A 135 26.33 -12.88 9.00
C ASP A 135 26.41 -11.47 9.61
N TRP A 136 25.89 -11.32 10.82
CA TRP A 136 25.90 -10.04 11.53
C TRP A 136 27.29 -9.49 11.81
N SER A 137 28.30 -10.35 11.90
CA SER A 137 29.70 -9.91 12.09
C SER A 137 30.26 -9.15 10.88
N GLN A 138 29.65 -9.29 9.71
CA GLN A 138 30.01 -8.57 8.49
C GLN A 138 29.39 -7.15 8.42
N VAL A 139 28.49 -6.82 9.33
CA VAL A 139 27.86 -5.50 9.43
C VAL A 139 28.69 -4.63 10.38
N THR A 140 29.24 -3.56 9.86
CA THR A 140 30.16 -2.68 10.59
C THR A 140 29.50 -2.10 11.85
N GLY A 141 30.19 -2.20 12.97
CA GLY A 141 29.70 -1.64 14.24
C GLY A 141 28.49 -2.35 14.85
N SER A 142 28.01 -3.45 14.26
CA SER A 142 26.84 -4.17 14.79
C SER A 142 27.09 -4.77 16.18
N GLY A 143 28.35 -5.17 16.46
CA GLY A 143 28.71 -5.90 17.69
C GLY A 143 27.97 -7.25 17.82
N ARG A 144 27.48 -7.80 16.73
CA ARG A 144 26.68 -9.03 16.68
C ARG A 144 27.34 -10.07 15.79
N THR A 145 26.94 -11.34 15.98
CA THR A 145 27.41 -12.48 15.18
C THR A 145 26.24 -13.41 14.89
N GLY A 146 26.42 -14.30 13.91
CA GLY A 146 25.45 -15.30 13.50
C GLY A 146 24.65 -14.89 12.27
N ALA A 147 23.97 -15.84 11.69
CA ALA A 147 23.29 -15.68 10.40
C ALA A 147 22.26 -14.56 10.37
N ILE A 148 22.22 -13.84 9.25
CA ILE A 148 21.16 -12.90 8.89
C ILE A 148 20.08 -13.67 8.13
N THR A 149 18.85 -13.60 8.62
CA THR A 149 17.68 -14.14 7.93
C THR A 149 16.83 -12.97 7.43
N LEU A 150 16.62 -12.91 6.11
CA LEU A 150 15.74 -11.91 5.51
C LEU A 150 14.28 -12.36 5.62
N VAL A 151 13.42 -11.43 6.04
CA VAL A 151 11.98 -11.60 6.07
C VAL A 151 11.35 -10.62 5.09
N TYR A 152 10.50 -11.11 4.21
CA TYR A 152 9.83 -10.30 3.19
C TYR A 152 8.37 -10.71 3.02
N ARG A 153 7.59 -9.85 2.41
CA ARG A 153 6.17 -10.08 2.12
C ARG A 153 6.00 -11.09 0.98
N SER A 154 5.16 -12.09 1.19
CA SER A 154 4.76 -13.05 0.15
C SER A 154 3.71 -12.47 -0.80
N GLU A 155 2.87 -11.53 -0.29
CA GLU A 155 1.85 -10.88 -1.09
C GLU A 155 2.38 -9.58 -1.72
N SER A 156 1.67 -9.11 -2.75
CA SER A 156 1.95 -7.81 -3.37
C SER A 156 1.85 -6.68 -2.36
N SER A 157 2.93 -5.91 -2.23
CA SER A 157 3.08 -4.79 -1.30
C SER A 157 3.71 -3.60 -2.00
N GLY A 158 3.04 -2.45 -1.95
CA GLY A 158 3.57 -1.20 -2.49
C GLY A 158 4.85 -0.76 -1.78
N THR A 159 4.94 -0.94 -0.46
CA THR A 159 6.17 -0.65 0.30
C THR A 159 7.34 -1.53 -0.15
N THR A 160 7.11 -2.83 -0.36
CA THR A 160 8.14 -3.74 -0.90
C THR A 160 8.55 -3.32 -2.31
N GLU A 161 7.61 -2.94 -3.17
CA GLU A 161 7.90 -2.44 -4.51
C GLU A 161 8.80 -1.19 -4.46
N LEU A 162 8.47 -0.21 -3.62
CA LEU A 162 9.27 1.02 -3.47
C LEU A 162 10.66 0.72 -2.91
N PHE A 163 10.76 -0.15 -1.93
CA PHE A 163 12.03 -0.54 -1.33
C PHE A 163 12.92 -1.28 -2.33
N THR A 164 12.38 -2.22 -3.08
CA THR A 164 13.15 -2.94 -4.10
C THR A 164 13.57 -2.03 -5.27
N ARG A 165 12.74 -1.05 -5.65
CA ARG A 165 13.13 0.00 -6.61
C ARG A 165 14.28 0.86 -6.08
N PHE A 166 14.25 1.20 -4.79
CA PHE A 166 15.36 1.92 -4.15
C PHE A 166 16.64 1.09 -4.18
N LEU A 167 16.58 -0.20 -3.81
CA LEU A 167 17.74 -1.09 -3.88
C LEU A 167 18.29 -1.16 -5.32
N ASN A 168 17.43 -1.38 -6.30
CA ASN A 168 17.83 -1.44 -7.71
C ASN A 168 18.51 -0.15 -8.19
N ALA A 169 18.09 1.00 -7.69
CA ALA A 169 18.66 2.30 -8.07
C ALA A 169 19.96 2.65 -7.34
N LYS A 170 20.22 2.05 -6.17
CA LYS A 170 21.34 2.39 -5.30
C LYS A 170 22.40 1.30 -5.17
N CYS A 171 22.05 0.05 -5.45
CA CYS A 171 22.97 -1.06 -5.38
C CYS A 171 23.60 -1.27 -6.75
N SER A 172 24.91 -1.05 -6.82
CA SER A 172 25.72 -1.49 -7.96
C SER A 172 25.92 -3.01 -7.88
N GLU A 173 25.95 -3.68 -8.99
CA GLU A 173 26.38 -5.08 -9.10
C GLU A 173 27.89 -5.23 -8.80
#